data_ea79f5b41f419f69b7ee69192cad0913
#
_entry.id   ea79f5b41f419f69b7ee69192cad0913
#
_cell.length_a   1.000
_cell.length_b   1.000
_cell.length_c   1.000
_cell.angle_alpha   90.00
_cell.angle_beta   90.00
_cell.angle_gamma   90.00
#
_symmetry.space_group_name_H-M   'P 1'
#
loop_
_entity.id
_entity.type
_entity.pdbx_description
1 polymer ?
#
loop_
_entity_poly.entity_id
_entity_poly.type
_entity_poly.pdbx_seq_one_letter_code
_entity_poly.pdbx_strand_id
1 'polypeptide(L)'
;MKAIILAAGRGSRLLSLTEDRPKCLVEAGGKPLLAWQIEALRGAGIQDILVVGGYLGHMLHGPFVRRHNPDWDKTNMLASLLVARDWLQAAPCVISYADIVYPARAVARLLDAPGEIALLYDVNWRKLWTKRFDNPASDAESFTLDAGGNVTGIGQKGVPLESIQGQYMGLLKITPAGLEWIEALLARQPELRARLDMTALLARKKYGLKIDLFQEMYGFGLNINLQRLLV
;
A
#
# COMPACT_ATOMS: atom_id res chain seq x y z
N MET A 1 7.74 15.34 6.42
CA MET A 1 7.10 14.17 5.81
C MET A 1 7.66 12.92 6.45
N LYS A 2 6.82 11.93 6.75
CA LYS A 2 7.21 10.66 7.38
C LYS A 2 6.74 9.49 6.53
N ALA A 3 7.16 8.25 6.82
CA ALA A 3 6.67 7.05 6.15
C ALA A 3 6.26 5.98 7.14
N ILE A 4 5.22 5.20 6.78
CA ILE A 4 4.72 4.06 7.54
C ILE A 4 4.64 2.86 6.61
N ILE A 5 5.34 1.78 6.93
CA ILE A 5 5.30 0.52 6.19
C ILE A 5 4.43 -0.47 6.96
N LEU A 6 3.38 -0.97 6.31
CA LEU A 6 2.41 -1.90 6.90
C LEU A 6 2.87 -3.34 6.67
N ALA A 7 3.56 -3.91 7.66
CA ALA A 7 4.20 -5.23 7.60
C ALA A 7 3.63 -6.22 8.63
N ALA A 8 2.36 -6.05 9.06
CA ALA A 8 1.79 -6.86 10.14
C ALA A 8 1.26 -8.24 9.67
N GLY A 9 0.83 -8.35 8.42
CA GLY A 9 0.20 -9.56 7.90
C GLY A 9 1.17 -10.71 7.66
N ARG A 10 0.68 -11.95 7.81
CA ARG A 10 1.46 -13.19 7.58
C ARG A 10 1.89 -13.37 6.13
N GLY A 11 1.10 -12.91 5.16
CA GLY A 11 1.39 -13.13 3.74
C GLY A 11 1.17 -14.59 3.30
N SER A 12 0.15 -15.25 3.82
CA SER A 12 -0.14 -16.70 3.65
C SER A 12 -0.17 -17.18 2.19
N ARG A 13 -0.41 -16.30 1.23
CA ARG A 13 -0.36 -16.61 -0.21
C ARG A 13 1.04 -16.97 -0.73
N LEU A 14 2.10 -16.64 0.01
CA LEU A 14 3.49 -16.96 -0.33
C LEU A 14 3.96 -18.30 0.27
N LEU A 15 3.08 -19.04 0.92
CA LEU A 15 3.32 -20.39 1.44
C LEU A 15 4.65 -20.49 2.22
N SER A 16 5.55 -21.38 1.81
CA SER A 16 6.83 -21.66 2.47
C SER A 16 7.76 -20.44 2.58
N LEU A 17 7.64 -19.45 1.73
CA LEU A 17 8.49 -18.24 1.78
C LEU A 17 8.24 -17.35 3.00
N THR A 18 7.11 -17.55 3.70
CA THR A 18 6.70 -16.75 4.85
C THR A 18 6.42 -17.58 6.10
N GLU A 19 6.87 -18.84 6.15
CA GLU A 19 6.71 -19.69 7.32
C GLU A 19 7.63 -19.26 8.47
N ASP A 20 8.87 -18.86 8.15
CA ASP A 20 9.93 -18.54 9.10
C ASP A 20 10.27 -17.04 9.17
N ARG A 21 9.61 -16.21 8.36
CA ARG A 21 9.88 -14.76 8.30
C ARG A 21 8.67 -13.93 7.85
N PRO A 22 8.60 -12.64 8.23
CA PRO A 22 7.61 -11.71 7.67
C PRO A 22 7.80 -11.55 6.15
N LYS A 23 6.71 -11.34 5.41
CA LYS A 23 6.73 -11.17 3.95
C LYS A 23 7.72 -10.10 3.47
N CYS A 24 7.86 -9.01 4.18
CA CYS A 24 8.78 -7.92 3.82
C CYS A 24 10.26 -8.29 3.93
N LEU A 25 10.60 -9.40 4.60
CA LEU A 25 11.96 -9.93 4.69
C LEU A 25 12.28 -10.98 3.61
N VAL A 26 11.31 -11.34 2.76
CA VAL A 26 11.60 -12.16 1.58
C VAL A 26 12.49 -11.35 0.64
N GLU A 27 13.51 -12.03 0.11
CA GLU A 27 14.50 -11.40 -0.76
C GLU A 27 14.04 -11.36 -2.22
N ALA A 28 14.35 -10.26 -2.88
CA ALA A 28 14.18 -10.07 -4.30
C ALA A 28 15.40 -9.31 -4.83
N GLY A 29 16.08 -9.85 -5.85
CA GLY A 29 17.29 -9.22 -6.39
C GLY A 29 18.42 -9.08 -5.36
N GLY A 30 18.57 -10.07 -4.47
CA GLY A 30 19.68 -10.15 -3.51
C GLY A 30 19.49 -9.35 -2.22
N LYS A 31 18.31 -8.75 -1.97
CA LYS A 31 18.01 -8.07 -0.69
C LYS A 31 16.53 -8.10 -0.33
N PRO A 32 16.18 -7.98 0.97
CA PRO A 32 14.80 -7.98 1.43
C PRO A 32 13.94 -6.88 0.78
N LEU A 33 12.65 -7.15 0.57
CA LEU A 33 11.69 -6.16 0.06
C LEU A 33 11.68 -4.88 0.92
N LEU A 34 11.76 -5.03 2.25
CA LEU A 34 11.83 -3.92 3.18
C LEU A 34 13.05 -3.01 2.92
N ALA A 35 14.20 -3.58 2.57
CA ALA A 35 15.40 -2.81 2.28
C ALA A 35 15.22 -1.94 1.02
N TRP A 36 14.60 -2.49 -0.03
CA TRP A 36 14.26 -1.73 -1.24
C TRP A 36 13.34 -0.55 -0.94
N GLN A 37 12.34 -0.76 -0.09
CA GLN A 37 11.39 0.29 0.30
C GLN A 37 12.07 1.40 1.09
N ILE A 38 12.91 1.04 2.07
CA ILE A 38 13.66 2.01 2.89
C ILE A 38 14.59 2.85 2.01
N GLU A 39 15.30 2.23 1.07
CA GLU A 39 16.16 2.95 0.12
C GLU A 39 15.36 3.94 -0.74
N ALA A 40 14.23 3.50 -1.29
CA ALA A 40 13.38 4.36 -2.11
C ALA A 40 12.81 5.55 -1.31
N LEU A 41 12.34 5.32 -0.08
CA LEU A 41 11.84 6.36 0.81
C LEU A 41 12.93 7.37 1.15
N ARG A 42 14.13 6.90 1.50
CA ARG A 42 15.28 7.77 1.79
C ARG A 42 15.77 8.52 0.56
N GLY A 43 15.81 7.86 -0.58
CA GLY A 43 16.14 8.48 -1.87
C GLY A 43 15.17 9.61 -2.27
N ALA A 44 13.95 9.59 -1.74
CA ALA A 44 12.96 10.66 -1.87
C ALA A 44 13.01 11.69 -0.71
N GLY A 45 14.02 11.62 0.18
CA GLY A 45 14.21 12.57 1.27
C GLY A 45 13.48 12.24 2.58
N ILE A 46 12.79 11.09 2.69
CA ILE A 46 12.10 10.70 3.92
C ILE A 46 13.09 9.96 4.85
N GLN A 47 13.39 10.56 6.01
CA GLN A 47 14.27 9.97 7.01
C GLN A 47 13.51 9.27 8.15
N ASP A 48 12.35 9.79 8.52
CA ASP A 48 11.48 9.24 9.57
C ASP A 48 10.63 8.11 9.01
N ILE A 49 11.05 6.87 9.25
CA ILE A 49 10.37 5.66 8.78
C ILE A 49 9.91 4.83 9.98
N LEU A 50 8.65 4.42 9.98
CA LEU A 50 8.06 3.51 10.96
C LEU A 50 7.59 2.24 10.25
N VAL A 51 7.90 1.07 10.81
CA VAL A 51 7.43 -0.22 10.33
C VAL A 51 6.45 -0.80 11.36
N VAL A 52 5.22 -1.04 10.95
CA VAL A 52 4.20 -1.70 11.78
C VAL A 52 4.26 -3.19 11.50
N GLY A 53 4.82 -3.94 12.44
CA GLY A 53 4.89 -5.41 12.40
C GLY A 53 3.71 -6.08 13.10
N GLY A 54 3.59 -7.38 12.90
CA GLY A 54 2.62 -8.28 13.54
C GLY A 54 3.19 -9.70 13.53
N TYR A 55 2.84 -10.50 12.51
CA TYR A 55 3.41 -11.83 12.33
C TYR A 55 4.94 -11.80 12.30
N LEU A 56 5.59 -12.55 13.21
CA LEU A 56 7.04 -12.57 13.38
C LEU A 56 7.70 -11.18 13.44
N GLY A 57 6.97 -10.17 13.93
CA GLY A 57 7.41 -8.78 13.96
C GLY A 57 8.68 -8.54 14.77
N HIS A 58 9.07 -9.46 15.65
CA HIS A 58 10.33 -9.40 16.41
C HIS A 58 11.57 -9.49 15.50
N MET A 59 11.43 -10.07 14.30
CA MET A 59 12.51 -10.18 13.31
C MET A 59 12.78 -8.88 12.54
N LEU A 60 11.92 -7.88 12.66
CA LEU A 60 12.08 -6.60 11.97
C LEU A 60 13.17 -5.78 12.65
N HIS A 61 14.34 -5.73 12.07
CA HIS A 61 15.48 -4.94 12.52
C HIS A 61 15.96 -4.00 11.43
N GLY A 62 16.36 -2.79 11.80
CA GLY A 62 16.87 -1.82 10.85
C GLY A 62 16.80 -0.38 11.36
N PRO A 63 17.22 0.59 10.55
CA PRO A 63 17.25 2.00 10.90
C PRO A 63 15.87 2.65 10.72
N PHE A 64 14.88 2.15 11.46
CA PHE A 64 13.48 2.62 11.49
C PHE A 64 12.88 2.44 12.88
N VAL A 65 11.82 3.16 13.15
CA VAL A 65 10.99 2.92 14.35
C VAL A 65 10.13 1.69 14.12
N ARG A 66 10.09 0.78 15.09
CA ARG A 66 9.22 -0.40 15.03
C ARG A 66 8.04 -0.25 15.97
N ARG A 67 6.86 -0.59 15.49
CA ARG A 67 5.65 -0.79 16.29
C ARG A 67 5.05 -2.16 16.00
N HIS A 68 4.25 -2.66 16.92
CA HIS A 68 3.61 -3.96 16.81
C HIS A 68 2.09 -3.81 16.89
N ASN A 69 1.38 -4.44 15.95
CA ASN A 69 -0.07 -4.65 16.05
C ASN A 69 -0.30 -5.98 16.75
N PRO A 70 -0.73 -6.01 18.03
CA PRO A 70 -0.92 -7.26 18.75
C PRO A 70 -2.08 -8.11 18.21
N ASP A 71 -3.05 -7.47 17.54
CA ASP A 71 -4.23 -8.11 16.99
C ASP A 71 -4.13 -8.34 15.47
N TRP A 72 -2.92 -8.49 14.94
CA TRP A 72 -2.65 -8.60 13.51
C TRP A 72 -3.40 -9.77 12.85
N ASP A 73 -3.66 -10.85 13.57
CA ASP A 73 -4.36 -12.06 13.12
C ASP A 73 -5.89 -11.93 13.12
N LYS A 74 -6.42 -10.92 13.84
CA LYS A 74 -7.86 -10.66 14.01
C LYS A 74 -8.32 -9.38 13.33
N THR A 75 -7.39 -8.57 12.83
CA THR A 75 -7.66 -7.25 12.27
C THR A 75 -7.10 -7.11 10.86
N ASN A 76 -7.53 -6.06 10.16
CA ASN A 76 -7.05 -5.77 8.81
C ASN A 76 -6.13 -4.53 8.78
N MET A 77 -5.74 -4.08 7.59
CA MET A 77 -4.72 -3.04 7.37
C MET A 77 -5.02 -1.72 8.07
N LEU A 78 -6.30 -1.31 8.16
CA LEU A 78 -6.67 -0.07 8.84
C LEU A 78 -6.30 -0.10 10.32
N ALA A 79 -6.48 -1.21 11.02
CA ALA A 79 -6.06 -1.35 12.41
C ALA A 79 -4.54 -1.22 12.54
N SER A 80 -3.77 -1.84 11.63
CA SER A 80 -2.32 -1.72 11.59
C SER A 80 -1.86 -0.28 11.32
N LEU A 81 -2.54 0.44 10.41
CA LEU A 81 -2.25 1.85 10.15
C LEU A 81 -2.46 2.70 11.41
N LEU A 82 -3.53 2.46 12.15
CA LEU A 82 -3.88 3.21 13.35
C LEU A 82 -2.97 2.94 14.56
N VAL A 83 -2.10 1.93 14.51
CA VAL A 83 -0.98 1.78 15.46
C VAL A 83 0.00 2.96 15.36
N ALA A 84 0.06 3.61 14.20
CA ALA A 84 0.89 4.79 13.94
C ALA A 84 0.07 6.10 13.91
N ARG A 85 -1.06 6.16 14.62
CA ARG A 85 -1.99 7.30 14.63
C ARG A 85 -1.31 8.65 14.95
N ASP A 86 -0.45 8.68 15.95
CA ASP A 86 0.30 9.86 16.36
C ASP A 86 1.25 10.38 15.26
N TRP A 87 1.80 9.49 14.44
CA TRP A 87 2.61 9.89 13.28
C TRP A 87 1.77 10.58 12.21
N LEU A 88 0.60 10.02 11.94
CA LEU A 88 -0.37 10.59 10.99
C LEU A 88 -0.93 11.93 11.46
N GLN A 89 -1.09 12.12 12.77
CA GLN A 89 -1.52 13.40 13.36
C GLN A 89 -0.42 14.47 13.26
N ALA A 90 0.83 14.07 13.45
CA ALA A 90 1.96 14.98 13.51
C ALA A 90 2.38 15.54 12.14
N ALA A 91 2.22 14.77 11.05
CA ALA A 91 2.68 15.16 9.73
C ALA A 91 2.03 14.30 8.62
N PRO A 92 2.02 14.78 7.36
CA PRO A 92 1.70 13.93 6.22
C PRO A 92 2.64 12.72 6.16
N CYS A 93 2.07 11.53 5.93
CA CYS A 93 2.80 10.27 5.87
C CYS A 93 2.60 9.58 4.51
N VAL A 94 3.68 9.02 3.98
CA VAL A 94 3.63 8.02 2.92
C VAL A 94 3.36 6.66 3.56
N ILE A 95 2.32 5.98 3.11
CA ILE A 95 1.94 4.64 3.58
C ILE A 95 2.32 3.65 2.49
N SER A 96 3.07 2.62 2.85
CA SER A 96 3.51 1.57 1.93
C SER A 96 3.03 0.19 2.40
N TYR A 97 2.52 -0.62 1.46
CA TYR A 97 2.42 -2.06 1.69
C TYR A 97 3.81 -2.66 1.74
N ALA A 98 3.99 -3.69 2.56
CA ALA A 98 5.30 -4.29 2.80
C ALA A 98 5.75 -5.29 1.73
N ASP A 99 4.96 -5.50 0.68
CA ASP A 99 5.16 -6.49 -0.37
C ASP A 99 5.31 -5.88 -1.78
N ILE A 100 5.59 -4.59 -1.84
CA ILE A 100 5.79 -3.85 -3.07
C ILE A 100 7.22 -3.28 -3.14
N VAL A 101 7.72 -3.07 -4.35
CA VAL A 101 8.99 -2.38 -4.61
C VAL A 101 8.72 -1.23 -5.58
N TYR A 102 9.28 -0.08 -5.30
CA TYR A 102 9.09 1.13 -6.09
C TYR A 102 10.37 1.97 -6.09
N PRO A 103 10.60 2.80 -7.13
CA PRO A 103 11.73 3.71 -7.16
C PRO A 103 11.46 4.99 -6.33
N ALA A 104 12.53 5.68 -5.92
CA ALA A 104 12.41 6.94 -5.17
C ALA A 104 11.58 8.00 -5.91
N ARG A 105 11.63 8.05 -7.26
CA ARG A 105 10.80 8.97 -8.05
C ARG A 105 9.29 8.77 -7.87
N ALA A 106 8.84 7.52 -7.60
CA ALA A 106 7.43 7.24 -7.31
C ALA A 106 7.01 7.89 -5.98
N VAL A 107 7.87 7.80 -4.97
CA VAL A 107 7.66 8.46 -3.68
C VAL A 107 7.65 9.98 -3.87
N ALA A 108 8.65 10.55 -4.57
CA ALA A 108 8.75 11.98 -4.80
C ALA A 108 7.47 12.55 -5.43
N ARG A 109 6.93 11.90 -6.46
CA ARG A 109 5.66 12.31 -7.07
C ARG A 109 4.49 12.27 -6.10
N LEU A 110 4.42 11.25 -5.25
CA LEU A 110 3.37 11.15 -4.25
C LEU A 110 3.48 12.26 -3.19
N LEU A 111 4.70 12.71 -2.88
CA LEU A 111 4.92 13.85 -1.98
C LEU A 111 4.30 15.14 -2.53
N ASP A 112 4.46 15.37 -3.83
CA ASP A 112 3.95 16.57 -4.54
C ASP A 112 2.45 16.47 -4.85
N ALA A 113 1.86 15.29 -4.79
CA ALA A 113 0.45 15.06 -5.10
C ALA A 113 -0.45 15.91 -4.20
N PRO A 114 -1.44 16.64 -4.75
CA PRO A 114 -2.38 17.42 -3.94
C PRO A 114 -3.38 16.52 -3.21
N GLY A 115 -4.09 17.10 -2.24
CA GLY A 115 -5.19 16.44 -1.55
C GLY A 115 -4.80 15.79 -0.23
N GLU A 116 -5.83 15.47 0.54
CA GLU A 116 -5.73 14.92 1.90
C GLU A 116 -5.29 13.45 1.91
N ILE A 117 -5.73 12.70 0.91
CA ILE A 117 -5.31 11.34 0.60
C ILE A 117 -4.99 11.30 -0.89
N ALA A 118 -3.78 10.90 -1.25
CA ALA A 118 -3.34 10.67 -2.62
C ALA A 118 -2.79 9.26 -2.75
N LEU A 119 -2.93 8.63 -3.90
CA LEU A 119 -2.45 7.26 -4.12
C LEU A 119 -1.76 7.11 -5.47
N LEU A 120 -0.90 6.12 -5.59
CA LEU A 120 -0.29 5.72 -6.85
C LEU A 120 -1.03 4.52 -7.45
N TYR A 121 -1.14 4.54 -8.77
CA TYR A 121 -1.70 3.44 -9.55
C TYR A 121 -0.88 3.18 -10.82
N ASP A 122 -0.92 1.96 -11.33
CA ASP A 122 -0.22 1.56 -12.55
C ASP A 122 -1.18 1.56 -13.74
N VAL A 123 -0.92 2.43 -14.72
CA VAL A 123 -1.66 2.48 -15.99
C VAL A 123 -1.31 1.33 -16.93
N ASN A 124 -0.12 0.77 -16.77
CA ASN A 124 0.37 -0.35 -17.58
C ASN A 124 0.09 -1.72 -16.95
N TRP A 125 -0.74 -1.75 -15.91
CA TRP A 125 -1.06 -2.92 -15.11
C TRP A 125 -1.37 -4.18 -15.92
N ARG A 126 -2.06 -4.03 -17.05
CA ARG A 126 -2.50 -5.16 -17.88
C ARG A 126 -1.34 -6.02 -18.36
N LYS A 127 -0.21 -5.40 -18.75
CA LYS A 127 1.00 -6.12 -19.17
C LYS A 127 1.56 -6.98 -18.04
N LEU A 128 1.49 -6.48 -16.81
CA LEU A 128 1.97 -7.21 -15.64
C LEU A 128 1.01 -8.32 -15.25
N TRP A 129 -0.30 -8.06 -15.22
CA TRP A 129 -1.32 -9.05 -14.87
C TRP A 129 -1.37 -10.22 -15.84
N THR A 130 -1.20 -9.97 -17.15
CA THR A 130 -1.12 -11.03 -18.19
C THR A 130 0.09 -11.95 -18.00
N LYS A 131 1.19 -11.43 -17.44
CA LYS A 131 2.36 -12.26 -17.12
C LYS A 131 2.20 -13.04 -15.81
N ARG A 132 1.37 -12.54 -14.90
CA ARG A 132 1.20 -13.11 -13.55
C ARG A 132 0.07 -14.14 -13.47
N PHE A 133 -0.98 -13.96 -14.25
CA PHE A 133 -2.22 -14.72 -14.17
C PHE A 133 -2.62 -15.24 -15.55
N ASP A 134 -3.06 -16.48 -15.62
CA ASP A 134 -3.64 -17.03 -16.86
C ASP A 134 -4.93 -16.29 -17.23
N ASN A 135 -5.70 -15.88 -16.21
CA ASN A 135 -6.84 -14.99 -16.36
C ASN A 135 -6.62 -13.72 -15.50
N PRO A 136 -6.23 -12.57 -16.10
CA PRO A 136 -6.05 -11.32 -15.38
C PRO A 136 -7.28 -10.86 -14.59
N ALA A 137 -8.50 -11.18 -15.04
CA ALA A 137 -9.74 -10.80 -14.36
C ALA A 137 -9.92 -11.50 -12.99
N SER A 138 -9.20 -12.59 -12.73
CA SER A 138 -9.28 -13.31 -11.45
C SER A 138 -8.74 -12.51 -10.26
N ASP A 139 -7.82 -11.57 -10.52
CA ASP A 139 -7.17 -10.77 -9.45
C ASP A 139 -7.38 -9.27 -9.63
N ALA A 140 -7.54 -8.78 -10.88
CA ALA A 140 -7.72 -7.36 -11.15
C ALA A 140 -8.97 -6.80 -10.46
N GLU A 141 -8.83 -5.59 -9.94
CA GLU A 141 -9.88 -4.84 -9.26
C GLU A 141 -10.26 -3.60 -10.07
N SER A 142 -11.49 -3.12 -9.91
CA SER A 142 -11.92 -1.87 -10.52
C SER A 142 -11.02 -0.72 -10.11
N PHE A 143 -10.72 0.14 -11.07
CA PHE A 143 -10.06 1.42 -10.82
C PHE A 143 -10.52 2.40 -11.90
N THR A 144 -11.31 3.38 -11.51
CA THR A 144 -11.88 4.37 -12.43
C THR A 144 -11.67 5.78 -11.91
N LEU A 145 -11.51 6.72 -12.84
CA LEU A 145 -11.24 8.13 -12.57
C LEU A 145 -12.28 8.98 -13.30
N ASP A 146 -12.60 10.14 -12.70
CA ASP A 146 -13.31 11.21 -13.42
C ASP A 146 -12.35 12.07 -14.27
N ALA A 147 -12.88 13.03 -15.00
CA ALA A 147 -12.11 13.96 -15.83
C ALA A 147 -11.15 14.86 -15.01
N GLY A 148 -11.38 15.02 -13.72
CA GLY A 148 -10.53 15.76 -12.78
C GLY A 148 -9.43 14.91 -12.15
N GLY A 149 -9.35 13.60 -12.50
CA GLY A 149 -8.38 12.65 -11.92
C GLY A 149 -8.77 12.16 -10.53
N ASN A 150 -10.02 12.32 -10.08
CA ASN A 150 -10.46 11.76 -8.80
C ASN A 150 -10.90 10.31 -8.98
N VAL A 151 -10.62 9.46 -7.98
CA VAL A 151 -11.08 8.06 -7.98
C VAL A 151 -12.60 8.01 -7.82
N THR A 152 -13.25 7.39 -8.80
CA THR A 152 -14.71 7.16 -8.80
C THR A 152 -15.06 5.71 -8.49
N GLY A 153 -14.13 4.77 -8.68
CA GLY A 153 -14.30 3.36 -8.34
C GLY A 153 -12.97 2.68 -8.05
N ILE A 154 -12.92 1.86 -7.00
CA ILE A 154 -11.73 1.09 -6.60
C ILE A 154 -12.13 -0.19 -5.87
N GLY A 155 -11.45 -1.30 -6.10
CA GLY A 155 -11.49 -2.50 -5.29
C GLY A 155 -12.63 -3.48 -5.57
N GLN A 156 -13.44 -3.26 -6.61
CA GLN A 156 -14.47 -4.23 -7.02
C GLN A 156 -13.87 -5.30 -7.91
N LYS A 157 -14.12 -6.56 -7.62
CA LYS A 157 -13.74 -7.71 -8.47
C LYS A 157 -14.83 -8.05 -9.47
N GLY A 158 -14.43 -8.78 -10.52
CA GLY A 158 -15.37 -9.26 -11.53
C GLY A 158 -15.91 -8.18 -12.48
N VAL A 159 -15.24 -7.04 -12.56
CA VAL A 159 -15.57 -5.98 -13.53
C VAL A 159 -14.92 -6.27 -14.89
N PRO A 160 -15.49 -5.79 -16.01
CA PRO A 160 -14.87 -5.91 -17.33
C PRO A 160 -13.48 -5.30 -17.34
N LEU A 161 -12.48 -6.02 -17.89
CA LEU A 161 -11.07 -5.57 -17.88
C LEU A 161 -10.88 -4.24 -18.64
N GLU A 162 -11.70 -3.98 -19.65
CA GLU A 162 -11.69 -2.75 -20.44
C GLU A 162 -12.14 -1.53 -19.67
N SER A 163 -12.91 -1.72 -18.59
CA SER A 163 -13.36 -0.64 -17.70
C SER A 163 -12.31 -0.22 -16.69
N ILE A 164 -11.22 -0.98 -16.54
CA ILE A 164 -10.18 -0.76 -15.54
C ILE A 164 -9.13 0.20 -16.10
N GLN A 165 -9.06 1.41 -15.58
CA GLN A 165 -8.13 2.45 -16.02
C GLN A 165 -6.73 2.33 -15.40
N GLY A 166 -6.58 1.53 -14.34
CA GLY A 166 -5.30 1.27 -13.67
C GLY A 166 -5.44 0.26 -12.55
N GLN A 167 -4.35 -0.01 -11.83
CA GLN A 167 -4.39 -0.82 -10.61
C GLN A 167 -3.69 -0.10 -9.47
N TYR A 168 -4.33 -0.06 -8.31
CA TYR A 168 -3.75 0.52 -7.11
C TYR A 168 -2.48 -0.22 -6.70
N MET A 169 -1.43 0.54 -6.40
CA MET A 169 -0.08 0.00 -6.18
C MET A 169 0.25 -0.33 -4.72
N GLY A 170 -0.61 -0.02 -3.77
CA GLY A 170 -0.29 -0.17 -2.34
C GLY A 170 0.63 0.92 -1.79
N LEU A 171 0.75 2.06 -2.48
CA LEU A 171 1.50 3.23 -2.04
C LEU A 171 0.60 4.46 -2.08
N LEU A 172 0.45 5.14 -0.94
CA LEU A 172 -0.42 6.31 -0.80
C LEU A 172 0.15 7.32 0.19
N LYS A 173 -0.35 8.55 0.12
CA LYS A 173 -0.09 9.62 1.08
C LYS A 173 -1.36 9.90 1.86
N ILE A 174 -1.24 10.06 3.19
CA ILE A 174 -2.31 10.52 4.07
C ILE A 174 -1.79 11.74 4.85
N THR A 175 -2.53 12.84 4.79
CA THR A 175 -2.27 14.03 5.60
C THR A 175 -3.00 13.96 6.95
N PRO A 176 -2.72 14.85 7.93
CA PRO A 176 -3.52 14.92 9.14
C PRO A 176 -5.02 15.11 8.88
N ALA A 177 -5.40 15.93 7.90
CA ALA A 177 -6.81 16.09 7.51
C ALA A 177 -7.41 14.81 6.91
N GLY A 178 -6.60 14.03 6.17
CA GLY A 178 -6.99 12.68 5.71
C GLY A 178 -7.22 11.71 6.86
N LEU A 179 -6.44 11.79 7.93
CA LEU A 179 -6.68 11.03 9.15
C LEU A 179 -7.97 11.46 9.85
N GLU A 180 -8.25 12.75 9.96
CA GLU A 180 -9.51 13.26 10.54
C GLU A 180 -10.73 12.67 9.83
N TRP A 181 -10.69 12.58 8.50
CA TRP A 181 -11.75 11.92 7.75
C TRP A 181 -11.88 10.42 8.11
N ILE A 182 -10.76 9.69 8.25
CA ILE A 182 -10.78 8.29 8.69
C ILE A 182 -11.39 8.17 10.07
N GLU A 183 -11.01 9.03 11.00
CA GLU A 183 -11.53 9.04 12.37
C GLU A 183 -13.01 9.37 12.43
N ALA A 184 -13.48 10.32 11.62
CA ALA A 184 -14.90 10.64 11.51
C ALA A 184 -15.72 9.47 10.94
N LEU A 185 -15.17 8.71 10.00
CA LEU A 185 -15.80 7.46 9.52
C LEU A 185 -15.90 6.44 10.65
N LEU A 186 -14.81 6.22 11.40
CA LEU A 186 -14.76 5.25 12.50
C LEU A 186 -15.60 5.66 13.71
N ALA A 187 -15.80 6.95 13.94
CA ALA A 187 -16.72 7.42 14.97
C ALA A 187 -18.19 7.04 14.68
N ARG A 188 -18.55 6.97 13.38
CA ARG A 188 -19.89 6.56 12.94
C ARG A 188 -20.06 5.04 12.82
N GLN A 189 -18.98 4.32 12.52
CA GLN A 189 -18.95 2.88 12.25
C GLN A 189 -17.70 2.24 12.89
N PRO A 190 -17.65 2.10 14.22
CA PRO A 190 -16.47 1.64 14.95
C PRO A 190 -15.99 0.23 14.55
N GLU A 191 -16.91 -0.63 14.14
CA GLU A 191 -16.62 -2.01 13.72
C GLU A 191 -15.74 -2.09 12.47
N LEU A 192 -15.71 -1.03 11.66
CA LEU A 192 -14.86 -0.95 10.46
C LEU A 192 -13.37 -0.93 10.78
N ARG A 193 -12.98 -0.49 11.97
CA ARG A 193 -11.58 -0.42 12.39
C ARG A 193 -10.85 -1.75 12.24
N ALA A 194 -11.49 -2.85 12.61
CA ALA A 194 -10.89 -4.18 12.54
C ALA A 194 -11.03 -4.82 11.15
N ARG A 195 -12.04 -4.42 10.36
CA ARG A 195 -12.44 -5.13 9.14
C ARG A 195 -11.91 -4.54 7.85
N LEU A 196 -11.69 -3.21 7.79
CA LEU A 196 -11.31 -2.58 6.53
C LEU A 196 -9.85 -2.87 6.15
N ASP A 197 -9.68 -3.33 4.93
CA ASP A 197 -8.43 -3.16 4.19
C ASP A 197 -8.36 -1.74 3.60
N MET A 198 -7.22 -1.42 2.98
CA MET A 198 -7.01 -0.08 2.46
C MET A 198 -7.90 0.24 1.25
N THR A 199 -8.12 -0.74 0.37
CA THR A 199 -8.97 -0.56 -0.82
C THR A 199 -10.43 -0.29 -0.42
N ALA A 200 -10.94 -1.06 0.55
CA ALA A 200 -12.28 -0.86 1.09
C ALA A 200 -12.43 0.47 1.85
N LEU A 201 -11.38 0.95 2.51
CA LEU A 201 -11.34 2.30 3.11
C LEU A 201 -11.42 3.37 2.02
N LEU A 202 -10.58 3.28 0.99
CA LEU A 202 -10.52 4.24 -0.11
C LEU A 202 -11.84 4.28 -0.90
N ALA A 203 -12.48 3.15 -1.12
CA ALA A 203 -13.78 3.06 -1.79
C ALA A 203 -14.90 3.84 -1.07
N ARG A 204 -14.78 4.09 0.23
CA ARG A 204 -15.74 4.88 1.01
C ARG A 204 -15.58 6.39 0.87
N LYS A 205 -14.42 6.86 0.45
CA LYS A 205 -14.18 8.29 0.18
C LYS A 205 -14.61 8.66 -1.24
N LYS A 206 -15.88 8.56 -1.56
CA LYS A 206 -16.47 8.78 -2.90
C LYS A 206 -16.28 10.20 -3.48
N TYR A 207 -15.91 11.20 -2.69
CA TYR A 207 -15.78 12.59 -3.14
C TYR A 207 -14.53 13.22 -2.53
N GLY A 208 -13.61 13.68 -3.39
CA GLY A 208 -12.43 14.45 -2.99
C GLY A 208 -11.14 13.67 -2.77
N LEU A 209 -11.05 12.39 -3.19
CA LEU A 209 -9.76 11.73 -3.35
C LEU A 209 -9.08 12.32 -4.58
N LYS A 210 -8.19 13.30 -4.40
CA LYS A 210 -7.36 13.79 -5.49
C LYS A 210 -6.26 12.78 -5.76
N ILE A 211 -6.15 12.38 -7.01
CA ILE A 211 -5.14 11.44 -7.50
C ILE A 211 -4.28 12.19 -8.49
N ASP A 212 -2.97 12.17 -8.24
CA ASP A 212 -2.03 12.58 -9.25
C ASP A 212 -1.73 11.41 -10.19
N LEU A 213 -1.91 11.67 -11.49
CA LEU A 213 -1.62 10.73 -12.57
C LEU A 213 -0.14 10.39 -12.60
N PHE A 214 0.23 9.18 -12.20
CA PHE A 214 1.55 8.65 -12.47
C PHE A 214 1.56 7.95 -13.83
N GLN A 215 1.80 8.72 -14.90
CA GLN A 215 1.78 8.22 -16.27
C GLN A 215 3.04 7.46 -16.69
N GLU A 216 4.05 7.34 -15.84
CA GLU A 216 5.32 6.66 -16.16
C GLU A 216 5.82 5.77 -15.03
N MET A 217 5.28 4.56 -14.91
CA MET A 217 6.03 3.46 -14.34
C MET A 217 6.43 2.49 -15.47
N TYR A 218 7.44 2.85 -16.23
CA TYR A 218 8.17 1.89 -17.06
C TYR A 218 8.86 0.87 -16.12
N GLY A 219 8.33 -0.32 -16.07
CA GLY A 219 9.10 -1.55 -15.90
C GLY A 219 9.53 -1.97 -14.48
N PHE A 220 9.16 -1.28 -13.40
CA PHE A 220 9.52 -1.71 -12.04
C PHE A 220 8.41 -1.49 -11.00
N GLY A 221 7.19 -1.60 -11.39
CA GLY A 221 6.10 -1.90 -10.47
C GLY A 221 6.10 -3.41 -10.21
N LEU A 222 7.15 -3.90 -9.55
CA LEU A 222 7.19 -5.27 -9.07
C LEU A 222 6.25 -5.37 -7.87
N ASN A 223 4.95 -5.44 -8.12
CA ASN A 223 4.09 -6.22 -7.28
C ASN A 223 4.53 -7.67 -7.53
N ILE A 224 5.62 -8.05 -6.85
CA ILE A 224 6.27 -9.33 -7.04
C ILE A 224 5.30 -10.37 -6.51
N ASN A 225 4.62 -11.07 -7.40
CA ASN A 225 4.18 -12.41 -7.09
C ASN A 225 5.46 -13.27 -7.08
N LEU A 226 6.14 -13.31 -5.93
CA LEU A 226 7.39 -14.01 -5.72
C LEU A 226 7.34 -15.49 -6.13
N GLN A 227 6.15 -16.07 -6.20
CA GLN A 227 5.96 -17.45 -6.66
C GLN A 227 6.38 -17.70 -8.13
N ARG A 228 6.38 -16.66 -9.01
CA ARG A 228 6.82 -16.82 -10.42
C ARG A 228 8.22 -16.28 -10.73
N LEU A 229 8.87 -15.61 -9.78
CA LEU A 229 10.24 -15.11 -9.95
C LEU A 229 11.31 -16.05 -9.40
N LEU A 230 10.90 -17.13 -8.73
CA LEU A 230 11.78 -18.15 -8.15
C LEU A 230 11.74 -19.49 -8.91
N VAL A 231 11.21 -19.50 -10.13
CA VAL A 231 11.29 -20.64 -11.06
C VAL A 231 12.23 -20.28 -12.20
#